data_ec73990028bb977c9cdaf5c850b581fb
#
_entry.id   ec73990028bb977c9cdaf5c850b581fb
#
_cell.length_a   1.000
_cell.length_b   1.000
_cell.length_c   1.000
_cell.angle_alpha   90.00
_cell.angle_beta   90.00
_cell.angle_gamma   90.00
#
_symmetry.space_group_name_H-M   'P 1'
#
loop_
_entity.id
_entity.type
_entity.pdbx_description
1 polymer ?
#
loop_
_entity_poly.entity_id
_entity_poly.type
_entity_poly.pdbx_seq_one_letter_code
_entity_poly.pdbx_strand_id
1 'polypeptide(L)' 'VPAARVPAMEARMTELLLARGQEMLARGDVSAARLLFRRAAEGGSAEGARALGRSYDAGELARLGVRGIRPDPAEAAA' A
#
# COMPACT_ATOMS: atom_id res chain seq x y z
N VAL A 1 -13.69 18.63 17.09
CA VAL A 1 -14.35 17.49 16.48
C VAL A 1 -14.31 17.66 14.98
N PRO A 2 -13.86 16.67 14.31
CA PRO A 2 -13.91 16.72 12.87
C PRO A 2 -15.36 16.50 12.38
N ALA A 3 -16.24 17.38 12.76
CA ALA A 3 -17.64 17.27 12.36
C ALA A 3 -17.79 17.30 10.85
N ALA A 4 -16.82 17.90 10.18
CA ALA A 4 -16.80 17.95 8.73
C ALA A 4 -16.35 16.63 8.08
N ARG A 5 -15.79 15.71 8.85
CA ARG A 5 -15.35 14.43 8.32
C ARG A 5 -16.54 13.55 8.01
N VAL A 6 -16.54 13.02 6.80
CA VAL A 6 -17.59 12.13 6.35
C VAL A 6 -16.98 10.73 6.19
N PRO A 7 -17.34 9.76 7.06
CA PRO A 7 -16.75 8.42 7.01
C PRO A 7 -16.85 7.76 5.64
N ALA A 8 -17.94 7.99 4.92
CA ALA A 8 -18.10 7.43 3.58
C ALA A 8 -17.08 8.00 2.60
N MET A 9 -16.74 9.29 2.73
CA MET A 9 -15.72 9.91 1.89
C MET A 9 -14.33 9.38 2.22
N GLU A 10 -14.06 9.17 3.51
CA GLU A 10 -12.78 8.62 3.94
C GLU A 10 -12.61 7.18 3.45
N ALA A 11 -13.67 6.38 3.56
CA ALA A 11 -13.65 5.01 3.07
C ALA A 11 -13.41 4.96 1.57
N ARG A 12 -14.07 5.86 0.84
CA ARG A 12 -13.92 5.95 -0.61
C ARG A 12 -12.50 6.37 -0.99
N MET A 13 -11.92 7.30 -0.23
CA MET A 13 -10.56 7.74 -0.47
C MET A 13 -9.56 6.61 -0.23
N THR A 14 -9.71 5.85 0.86
CA THR A 14 -8.80 4.73 1.13
C THR A 14 -8.94 3.63 0.08
N GLU A 15 -10.16 3.38 -0.39
CA GLU A 15 -10.37 2.42 -1.48
C GLU A 15 -9.65 2.86 -2.75
N LEU A 16 -9.73 4.14 -3.07
CA LEU A 16 -9.06 4.70 -4.24
C LEU A 16 -7.55 4.57 -4.11
N LEU A 17 -7.01 4.88 -2.94
CA LEU A 17 -5.57 4.76 -2.69
C LEU A 17 -5.11 3.32 -2.82
N LEU A 18 -5.89 2.37 -2.30
CA LEU A 18 -5.58 0.95 -2.44
C LEU A 18 -5.59 0.52 -3.90
N ALA A 19 -6.61 0.91 -4.65
CA ALA A 19 -6.72 0.57 -6.06
C ALA A 19 -5.54 1.11 -6.86
N ARG A 20 -5.17 2.36 -6.60
CA ARG A 20 -4.03 2.99 -7.27
C ARG A 20 -2.72 2.32 -6.89
N GLY A 21 -2.58 1.95 -5.61
CA GLY A 21 -1.40 1.22 -5.16
C GLY A 21 -1.25 -0.11 -5.86
N GLN A 22 -2.35 -0.84 -6.03
CA GLN A 22 -2.34 -2.11 -6.76
C GLN A 22 -1.95 -1.91 -8.22
N GLU A 23 -2.46 -0.86 -8.86
CA GLU A 23 -2.08 -0.53 -10.23
C GLU A 23 -0.59 -0.26 -10.35
N MET A 24 -0.03 0.52 -9.43
CA MET A 24 1.40 0.82 -9.45
C MET A 24 2.22 -0.44 -9.27
N LEU A 25 1.80 -1.30 -8.35
CA LEU A 25 2.47 -2.56 -8.09
C LEU A 25 2.46 -3.45 -9.35
N ALA A 26 1.32 -3.52 -10.02
CA ALA A 26 1.18 -4.31 -11.25
C ALA A 26 2.10 -3.79 -12.36
N ARG A 27 2.42 -2.51 -12.34
CA ARG A 27 3.36 -1.91 -13.29
C ARG A 27 4.81 -2.04 -12.86
N GLY A 28 5.06 -2.61 -11.69
CA GLY A 28 6.39 -2.71 -11.12
C GLY A 28 6.87 -1.45 -10.42
N ASP A 29 6.01 -0.47 -10.27
CA ASP A 29 6.35 0.78 -9.56
C ASP A 29 6.09 0.61 -8.06
N VAL A 30 7.02 -0.09 -7.41
CA VAL A 30 6.89 -0.44 -6.00
C VAL A 30 6.95 0.79 -5.11
N SER A 31 7.77 1.76 -5.46
CA SER A 31 7.89 2.99 -4.66
C SER A 31 6.57 3.76 -4.61
N ALA A 32 5.93 3.92 -5.76
CA ALA A 32 4.63 4.58 -5.82
C ALA A 32 3.56 3.79 -5.08
N ALA A 33 3.58 2.46 -5.24
CA ALA A 33 2.63 1.59 -4.56
C ALA A 33 2.75 1.73 -3.04
N ARG A 34 3.98 1.72 -2.53
CA ARG A 34 4.24 1.86 -1.09
C ARG A 34 3.71 3.18 -0.55
N LEU A 35 3.91 4.25 -1.29
CA LEU A 35 3.40 5.56 -0.88
C LEU A 35 1.88 5.56 -0.76
N LEU A 36 1.21 4.98 -1.74
CA LEU A 36 -0.25 4.91 -1.77
C LEU A 36 -0.80 4.01 -0.66
N PHE A 37 -0.18 2.86 -0.45
CA PHE A 37 -0.57 1.95 0.64
C PHE A 37 -0.36 2.60 2.00
N ARG A 38 0.74 3.33 2.15
CA ARG A 38 1.02 4.04 3.41
C ARG A 38 -0.05 5.08 3.69
N ARG A 39 -0.44 5.83 2.69
CA ARG A 39 -1.50 6.82 2.85
C ARG A 39 -2.83 6.17 3.23
N ALA A 40 -3.14 5.04 2.62
CA ALA A 40 -4.34 4.29 2.97
C ALA A 40 -4.28 3.82 4.42
N ALA A 41 -3.14 3.30 4.85
CA ALA A 41 -2.94 2.83 6.22
C ALA A 41 -3.09 3.97 7.22
N GLU A 42 -2.52 5.14 6.91
CA GLU A 42 -2.63 6.33 7.74
C GLU A 42 -4.08 6.79 7.87
N GLY A 43 -4.89 6.53 6.86
CA GLY A 43 -6.32 6.80 6.88
C GLY A 43 -7.14 5.73 7.58
N GLY A 44 -6.49 4.74 8.18
CA GLY A 44 -7.15 3.70 8.97
C GLY A 44 -7.38 2.38 8.24
N SER A 45 -6.85 2.24 7.01
CA SER A 45 -7.04 1.01 6.24
C SER A 45 -6.10 -0.10 6.73
N ALA A 46 -6.65 -1.13 7.33
CA ALA A 46 -5.89 -2.32 7.70
C ALA A 46 -5.35 -3.02 6.46
N GLU A 47 -6.12 -2.99 5.37
CA GLU A 47 -5.70 -3.58 4.11
C GLU A 47 -4.51 -2.84 3.51
N GLY A 48 -4.49 -1.50 3.62
CA GLY A 48 -3.37 -0.69 3.21
C GLY A 48 -2.10 -1.04 3.98
N ALA A 49 -2.23 -1.23 5.28
CA ALA A 49 -1.10 -1.63 6.12
C ALA A 49 -0.56 -3.00 5.72
N ARG A 50 -1.45 -3.95 5.47
CA ARG A 50 -1.05 -5.30 5.02
C ARG A 50 -0.38 -5.26 3.66
N ALA A 51 -0.94 -4.49 2.74
CA ALA A 51 -0.37 -4.35 1.40
C ALA A 51 1.02 -3.70 1.45
N LEU A 52 1.18 -2.71 2.31
CA LEU A 52 2.48 -2.08 2.52
C LEU A 52 3.50 -3.10 3.02
N GLY A 53 3.12 -3.89 4.02
CA GLY A 53 4.00 -4.94 4.56
C GLY A 53 4.40 -5.94 3.48
N ARG A 54 3.43 -6.41 2.70
CA ARG A 54 3.70 -7.36 1.61
C ARG A 54 4.64 -6.78 0.55
N SER A 55 4.61 -5.47 0.35
CA SER A 55 5.47 -4.84 -0.65
C SER A 55 6.96 -4.90 -0.30
N TYR A 56 7.29 -5.26 0.93
CA TYR A 56 8.67 -5.46 1.36
C TYR A 56 9.05 -6.94 1.40
N ASP A 57 8.11 -7.83 1.10
CA ASP A 57 8.35 -9.27 1.14
C ASP A 57 9.06 -9.75 -0.12
N ALA A 58 10.17 -10.45 0.05
CA ALA A 58 10.99 -10.91 -1.07
C ALA A 58 10.21 -11.84 -2.01
N GLY A 59 9.39 -12.73 -1.43
CA GLY A 59 8.60 -13.66 -2.23
C GLY A 59 7.57 -12.97 -3.08
N GLU A 60 6.89 -11.97 -2.52
CA GLU A 60 5.91 -11.19 -3.26
C GLU A 60 6.55 -10.42 -4.40
N LEU A 61 7.68 -9.77 -4.14
CA LEU A 61 8.39 -9.01 -5.18
C LEU A 61 8.85 -9.92 -6.31
N ALA A 62 9.37 -11.09 -5.99
CA ALA A 62 9.80 -12.06 -6.98
C ALA A 62 8.62 -12.55 -7.82
N ARG A 63 7.49 -12.85 -7.18
CA ARG A 63 6.28 -13.33 -7.84
C ARG A 63 5.73 -12.30 -8.83
N LEU A 64 5.86 -11.02 -8.49
CA LEU A 64 5.39 -9.93 -9.33
C LEU A 64 6.38 -9.58 -10.44
N GLY A 65 7.56 -10.21 -10.44
CA GLY A 65 8.58 -9.94 -11.45
C GLY A 65 9.26 -8.59 -11.30
N VAL A 66 9.19 -8.01 -10.12
CA VAL A 66 9.82 -6.72 -9.85
C VAL A 66 11.33 -6.88 -9.76
N ARG A 67 12.07 -6.05 -10.48
CA ARG A 67 13.53 -6.10 -10.52
C ARG A 67 14.10 -4.78 -10.04
N GLY A 68 15.33 -4.83 -9.50
CA GLY A 68 16.03 -3.64 -9.06
C GLY A 68 15.57 -3.10 -7.72
N ILE A 69 14.58 -3.73 -7.10
CA ILE A 69 14.11 -3.37 -5.76
C ILE A 69 14.71 -4.39 -4.77
N ARG A 70 15.42 -3.87 -3.78
CA ARG A 70 15.98 -4.72 -2.74
C ARG A 70 14.91 -4.96 -1.67
N PRO A 71 14.54 -6.21 -1.38
CA PRO A 71 13.58 -6.49 -0.32
C PRO A 71 14.14 -6.10 1.04
N ASP A 72 13.26 -5.73 1.96
CA ASP A 72 13.64 -5.43 3.33
C ASP A 72 12.86 -6.35 4.27
N PRO A 73 13.48 -7.43 4.74
CA PRO A 73 12.81 -8.39 5.61
C PRO A 73 12.33 -7.79 6.93
N ALA A 74 13.03 -6.80 7.44
CA ALA A 74 12.65 -6.15 8.70
C ALA A 74 11.33 -5.38 8.52
N GLU A 75 11.18 -4.69 7.39
CA GLU A 75 9.94 -3.97 7.09
C GLU A 75 8.80 -4.95 6.82
N ALA A 76 9.06 -6.02 6.13
CA ALA A 76 8.02 -7.03 5.83
C ALA A 76 7.52 -7.71 7.11
N ALA A 77 8.39 -7.90 8.09
CA ALA A 77 8.04 -8.53 9.36
C ALA A 77 7.28 -7.60 10.29
N ALA A 78 7.38 -6.31 10.08
CA ALA A 78 6.69 -5.34 10.91
C ALA A 78 5.20 -5.34 10.59
#